data_b497a0fbe616a94da44732594c272875
#
_entry.id   b497a0fbe616a94da44732594c272875
#
_cell.length_a   1.000
_cell.length_b   1.000
_cell.length_c   1.000
_cell.angle_alpha   90.00
_cell.angle_beta   90.00
_cell.angle_gamma   90.00
#
_symmetry.space_group_name_H-M   'P 1'
#
loop_
_entity.id
_entity.type
_entity.pdbx_description
1 polymer ?
#
loop_
_entity_poly.entity_id
_entity_poly.type
_entity_poly.pdbx_seq_one_letter_code
_entity_poly.pdbx_strand_id
1 'polypeptide(L)'
;MSVKPARAKALSVEDRQSMILDAVTPLLIEHGQTVTTRQIAQCAGIAEGTIFRAFDSKDNLLRAAMDRQLDPEPFRLELAALDRELPLEERVRAMVSLLRRRFAQVFALMTAVGSMGRPHTHDVAHELTVLLADVLAPDLLRLTVGPERSGQVIRMIALAASVPHITAGPDFDDDELTALILYGIIGFPTPPNAPC
;
A
#
# COMPACT_ATOMS: atom_id res chain seq x y z
N MET A 1 -4.68 13.94 -52.13
CA MET A 1 -4.56 12.58 -51.57
C MET A 1 -4.90 12.68 -50.08
N SER A 2 -6.10 12.22 -49.67
CA SER A 2 -6.56 12.31 -48.28
C SER A 2 -6.06 11.07 -47.54
N VAL A 3 -5.13 11.27 -46.60
CA VAL A 3 -4.64 10.19 -45.72
C VAL A 3 -5.74 9.89 -44.69
N LYS A 4 -6.37 8.75 -44.85
CA LYS A 4 -7.38 8.23 -43.90
C LYS A 4 -6.68 7.96 -42.56
N PRO A 5 -7.10 8.56 -41.43
CA PRO A 5 -6.46 8.28 -40.14
C PRO A 5 -6.56 6.81 -39.83
N ALA A 6 -5.43 6.20 -39.43
CA ALA A 6 -5.37 4.81 -39.00
C ALA A 6 -6.33 4.61 -37.82
N ARG A 7 -7.27 3.68 -37.96
CA ARG A 7 -8.24 3.33 -36.91
C ARG A 7 -7.48 2.79 -35.72
N ALA A 8 -7.57 3.47 -34.58
CA ALA A 8 -6.95 3.00 -33.34
C ALA A 8 -7.32 1.54 -33.09
N LYS A 9 -6.32 0.71 -32.79
CA LYS A 9 -6.50 -0.71 -32.50
C LYS A 9 -7.46 -0.83 -31.31
N ALA A 10 -8.53 -1.62 -31.43
CA ALA A 10 -9.46 -1.84 -30.33
C ALA A 10 -8.69 -2.45 -29.14
N LEU A 11 -8.86 -1.90 -27.94
CA LEU A 11 -8.29 -2.44 -26.71
C LEU A 11 -8.77 -3.88 -26.51
N SER A 12 -7.89 -4.74 -25.96
CA SER A 12 -8.29 -6.07 -25.50
C SER A 12 -9.35 -5.97 -24.39
N VAL A 13 -9.97 -7.09 -24.03
CA VAL A 13 -10.95 -7.12 -22.92
C VAL A 13 -10.24 -6.77 -21.62
N GLU A 14 -9.06 -7.35 -21.39
CA GLU A 14 -8.22 -7.13 -20.20
C GLU A 14 -7.76 -5.67 -20.11
N ASP A 15 -7.26 -5.09 -21.20
CA ASP A 15 -6.84 -3.67 -21.21
C ASP A 15 -8.01 -2.74 -20.90
N ARG A 16 -9.19 -3.07 -21.41
CA ARG A 16 -10.40 -2.29 -21.15
C ARG A 16 -10.85 -2.41 -19.69
N GLN A 17 -10.81 -3.60 -19.13
CA GLN A 17 -11.11 -3.83 -17.71
C GLN A 17 -10.12 -3.07 -16.83
N SER A 18 -8.81 -3.15 -17.12
CA SER A 18 -7.77 -2.42 -16.41
C SER A 18 -8.02 -0.91 -16.43
N MET A 19 -8.29 -0.34 -17.60
CA MET A 19 -8.61 1.09 -17.75
C MET A 19 -9.84 1.52 -16.92
N ILE A 20 -10.88 0.69 -16.88
CA ILE A 20 -12.08 0.97 -16.08
C ILE A 20 -11.75 0.89 -14.57
N LEU A 21 -10.98 -0.11 -14.15
CA LEU A 21 -10.53 -0.26 -12.77
C LEU A 21 -9.64 0.91 -12.30
N ASP A 22 -8.79 1.45 -13.18
CA ASP A 22 -8.00 2.64 -12.90
C ASP A 22 -8.87 3.87 -12.64
N ALA A 23 -9.94 4.02 -13.42
CA ALA A 23 -10.88 5.13 -13.28
C ALA A 23 -11.79 5.01 -12.05
N VAL A 24 -12.16 3.79 -11.65
CA VAL A 24 -13.06 3.59 -10.51
C VAL A 24 -12.39 3.75 -9.16
N THR A 25 -11.09 3.43 -9.05
CA THR A 25 -10.36 3.44 -7.78
C THR A 25 -10.43 4.78 -7.04
N PRO A 26 -10.06 5.93 -7.64
CA PRO A 26 -10.15 7.21 -6.96
C PRO A 26 -11.59 7.59 -6.59
N LEU A 27 -12.55 7.29 -7.46
CA LEU A 27 -13.97 7.55 -7.21
C LEU A 27 -14.52 6.68 -6.06
N LEU A 28 -14.02 5.45 -5.93
CA LEU A 28 -14.41 4.55 -4.85
C LEU A 28 -13.90 5.07 -3.49
N ILE A 29 -12.70 5.63 -3.44
CA ILE A 29 -12.13 6.24 -2.23
C ILE A 29 -12.93 7.51 -1.85
N GLU A 30 -13.32 8.33 -2.84
CA GLU A 30 -14.02 9.60 -2.61
C GLU A 30 -15.50 9.41 -2.27
N HIS A 31 -16.19 8.54 -2.99
CA HIS A 31 -17.65 8.41 -2.93
C HIS A 31 -18.12 7.08 -2.30
N GLY A 32 -17.21 6.16 -2.00
CA GLY A 32 -17.53 4.83 -1.48
C GLY A 32 -18.47 4.08 -2.43
N GLN A 33 -19.39 3.33 -1.84
CA GLN A 33 -20.38 2.54 -2.60
C GLN A 33 -21.43 3.39 -3.34
N THR A 34 -21.53 4.69 -3.04
CA THR A 34 -22.50 5.59 -3.70
C THR A 34 -22.04 6.03 -5.09
N VAL A 35 -20.80 5.76 -5.48
CA VAL A 35 -20.29 6.02 -6.83
C VAL A 35 -21.23 5.42 -7.88
N THR A 36 -21.53 6.19 -8.93
CA THR A 36 -22.44 5.76 -9.99
C THR A 36 -21.67 5.27 -11.23
N THR A 37 -22.25 4.35 -11.99
CA THR A 37 -21.70 3.88 -13.27
C THR A 37 -21.48 5.03 -14.26
N ARG A 38 -22.34 6.04 -14.19
CA ARG A 38 -22.20 7.26 -15.00
C ARG A 38 -20.95 8.07 -14.64
N GLN A 39 -20.65 8.26 -13.36
CA GLN A 39 -19.42 8.92 -12.91
C GLN A 39 -18.19 8.15 -13.37
N ILE A 40 -18.21 6.81 -13.22
CA ILE A 40 -17.11 5.94 -13.65
C ILE A 40 -16.92 6.03 -15.17
N ALA A 41 -17.98 5.95 -15.95
CA ALA A 41 -17.92 6.06 -17.40
C ALA A 41 -17.35 7.41 -17.85
N GLN A 42 -17.76 8.49 -17.20
CA GLN A 42 -17.25 9.84 -17.47
C GLN A 42 -15.76 9.94 -17.15
N CYS A 43 -15.33 9.42 -16.02
CA CYS A 43 -13.91 9.40 -15.60
C CYS A 43 -13.05 8.56 -16.56
N ALA A 44 -13.55 7.39 -16.99
CA ALA A 44 -12.87 6.50 -17.94
C ALA A 44 -12.94 6.97 -19.40
N GLY A 45 -13.73 8.02 -19.71
CA GLY A 45 -13.91 8.52 -21.08
C GLY A 45 -14.63 7.54 -22.01
N ILE A 46 -15.57 6.72 -21.49
CA ILE A 46 -16.29 5.70 -22.24
C ILE A 46 -17.82 5.85 -22.10
N ALA A 47 -18.57 5.17 -22.96
CA ALA A 47 -20.02 5.07 -22.79
C ALA A 47 -20.35 4.12 -21.61
N GLU A 48 -21.37 4.46 -20.81
CA GLU A 48 -21.81 3.67 -19.65
C GLU A 48 -22.09 2.20 -19.98
N GLY A 49 -22.71 1.92 -21.12
CA GLY A 49 -22.93 0.55 -21.59
C GLY A 49 -21.66 -0.27 -21.82
N THR A 50 -20.50 0.37 -21.92
CA THR A 50 -19.21 -0.33 -22.03
C THR A 50 -18.80 -0.94 -20.69
N ILE A 51 -19.16 -0.32 -19.56
CA ILE A 51 -18.92 -0.84 -18.22
C ILE A 51 -19.65 -2.18 -18.05
N PHE A 52 -20.94 -2.25 -18.41
CA PHE A 52 -21.74 -3.47 -18.27
C PHE A 52 -21.28 -4.61 -19.19
N ARG A 53 -20.66 -4.29 -20.33
CA ARG A 53 -20.01 -5.31 -21.18
C ARG A 53 -18.73 -5.88 -20.59
N ALA A 54 -18.05 -5.11 -19.74
CA ALA A 54 -16.79 -5.52 -19.13
C ALA A 54 -16.96 -6.23 -17.78
N PHE A 55 -18.02 -5.88 -17.00
CA PHE A 55 -18.18 -6.30 -15.59
C PHE A 55 -19.58 -6.82 -15.22
N ASP A 56 -20.49 -6.98 -16.18
CA ASP A 56 -21.87 -7.45 -16.00
C ASP A 56 -22.74 -6.58 -15.05
N SER A 57 -22.18 -6.13 -13.92
CA SER A 57 -22.87 -5.31 -12.94
C SER A 57 -21.93 -4.31 -12.25
N LYS A 58 -22.52 -3.28 -11.63
CA LYS A 58 -21.78 -2.33 -10.78
C LYS A 58 -21.08 -3.05 -9.62
N ASP A 59 -21.77 -3.98 -8.98
CA ASP A 59 -21.23 -4.71 -7.82
C ASP A 59 -20.01 -5.55 -8.19
N ASN A 60 -20.02 -6.19 -9.36
CA ASN A 60 -18.88 -6.94 -9.87
C ASN A 60 -17.71 -6.00 -10.19
N LEU A 61 -17.97 -4.83 -10.76
CA LEU A 61 -16.95 -3.81 -10.99
C LEU A 61 -16.32 -3.33 -9.67
N LEU A 62 -17.14 -2.98 -8.68
CA LEU A 62 -16.64 -2.51 -7.38
C LEU A 62 -15.86 -3.59 -6.66
N ARG A 63 -16.31 -4.84 -6.71
CA ARG A 63 -15.59 -5.98 -6.16
C ARG A 63 -14.23 -6.17 -6.84
N ALA A 64 -14.18 -6.18 -8.16
CA ALA A 64 -12.93 -6.30 -8.91
C ALA A 64 -11.95 -5.15 -8.61
N ALA A 65 -12.46 -3.92 -8.42
CA ALA A 65 -11.64 -2.78 -8.01
C ALA A 65 -11.07 -2.97 -6.59
N MET A 66 -11.88 -3.47 -5.67
CA MET A 66 -11.44 -3.78 -4.31
C MET A 66 -10.39 -4.90 -4.30
N ASP A 67 -10.63 -6.00 -5.00
CA ASP A 67 -9.72 -7.14 -5.08
C ASP A 67 -8.36 -6.70 -5.63
N ARG A 68 -8.37 -5.88 -6.68
CA ARG A 68 -7.14 -5.32 -7.27
C ARG A 68 -6.39 -4.40 -6.29
N GLN A 69 -7.08 -3.56 -5.53
CA GLN A 69 -6.46 -2.66 -4.56
C GLN A 69 -5.97 -3.38 -3.31
N LEU A 70 -6.64 -4.46 -2.93
CA LEU A 70 -6.26 -5.28 -1.78
C LEU A 70 -5.21 -6.35 -2.13
N ASP A 71 -4.92 -6.56 -3.42
CA ASP A 71 -3.88 -7.49 -3.86
C ASP A 71 -2.55 -7.18 -3.14
N PRO A 72 -1.99 -8.11 -2.37
CA PRO A 72 -0.74 -7.89 -1.66
C PRO A 72 0.50 -8.00 -2.57
N GLU A 73 0.37 -8.60 -3.75
CA GLU A 73 1.52 -8.99 -4.57
C GLU A 73 2.37 -7.80 -5.05
N PRO A 74 1.80 -6.68 -5.57
CA PRO A 74 2.60 -5.53 -5.97
C PRO A 74 3.44 -4.97 -4.80
N PHE A 75 2.84 -4.89 -3.62
CA PHE A 75 3.53 -4.43 -2.40
C PHE A 75 4.63 -5.41 -1.96
N ARG A 76 4.40 -6.72 -2.05
CA ARG A 76 5.40 -7.75 -1.74
C ARG A 76 6.61 -7.65 -2.66
N LEU A 77 6.38 -7.44 -3.96
CA LEU A 77 7.44 -7.24 -4.94
C LEU A 77 8.25 -5.98 -4.65
N GLU A 78 7.62 -4.85 -4.31
CA GLU A 78 8.32 -3.63 -3.91
C GLU A 78 9.20 -3.85 -2.67
N LEU A 79 8.67 -4.54 -1.66
CA LEU A 79 9.40 -4.84 -0.43
C LEU A 79 10.57 -5.81 -0.70
N ALA A 80 10.35 -6.84 -1.52
CA ALA A 80 11.37 -7.80 -1.92
C ALA A 80 12.49 -7.14 -2.75
N ALA A 81 12.20 -6.10 -3.51
CA ALA A 81 13.14 -5.35 -4.34
C ALA A 81 13.99 -4.33 -3.56
N LEU A 82 13.76 -4.16 -2.25
CA LEU A 82 14.60 -3.26 -1.45
C LEU A 82 16.07 -3.71 -1.49
N ASP A 83 16.95 -2.76 -1.74
CA ASP A 83 18.39 -3.00 -1.80
C ASP A 83 18.94 -3.38 -0.41
N ARG A 84 19.54 -4.58 -0.30
CA ARG A 84 20.13 -5.10 0.94
C ARG A 84 21.49 -4.48 1.25
N GLU A 85 22.12 -3.81 0.29
CA GLU A 85 23.40 -3.14 0.46
C GLU A 85 23.28 -1.74 1.11
N LEU A 86 22.05 -1.19 1.13
CA LEU A 86 21.79 0.08 1.82
C LEU A 86 22.09 -0.03 3.33
N PRO A 87 22.52 1.04 3.97
CA PRO A 87 22.63 1.10 5.43
C PRO A 87 21.33 0.68 6.12
N LEU A 88 21.44 0.04 7.30
CA LEU A 88 20.27 -0.45 8.05
C LEU A 88 19.22 0.64 8.26
N GLU A 89 19.67 1.85 8.58
CA GLU A 89 18.81 3.01 8.84
C GLU A 89 17.96 3.36 7.59
N GLU A 90 18.58 3.39 6.42
CA GLU A 90 17.90 3.67 5.16
C GLU A 90 16.94 2.55 4.76
N ARG A 91 17.32 1.28 4.98
CA ARG A 91 16.44 0.14 4.74
C ARG A 91 15.22 0.14 5.66
N VAL A 92 15.41 0.38 6.96
CA VAL A 92 14.29 0.47 7.92
C VAL A 92 13.36 1.62 7.53
N ARG A 93 13.91 2.78 7.15
CA ARG A 93 13.13 3.91 6.67
C ARG A 93 12.30 3.55 5.42
N ALA A 94 12.92 2.89 4.44
CA ALA A 94 12.22 2.44 3.24
C ALA A 94 11.10 1.43 3.56
N MET A 95 11.35 0.48 4.49
CA MET A 95 10.34 -0.45 4.98
C MET A 95 9.16 0.28 5.64
N VAL A 96 9.43 1.26 6.51
CA VAL A 96 8.41 2.08 7.18
C VAL A 96 7.57 2.84 6.15
N SER A 97 8.21 3.52 5.21
CA SER A 97 7.54 4.28 4.16
C SER A 97 6.62 3.41 3.30
N LEU A 98 7.12 2.25 2.84
CA LEU A 98 6.34 1.29 2.07
C LEU A 98 5.12 0.77 2.85
N LEU A 99 5.33 0.37 4.11
CA LEU A 99 4.27 -0.15 4.97
C LEU A 99 3.20 0.91 5.24
N ARG A 100 3.60 2.13 5.59
CA ARG A 100 2.67 3.24 5.86
C ARG A 100 1.83 3.57 4.64
N ARG A 101 2.46 3.69 3.47
CA ARG A 101 1.73 3.92 2.21
C ARG A 101 0.71 2.81 1.96
N ARG A 102 1.10 1.55 2.14
CA ARG A 102 0.19 0.40 1.96
C ARG A 102 -0.96 0.41 2.95
N PHE A 103 -0.68 0.62 4.22
CA PHE A 103 -1.72 0.66 5.25
C PHE A 103 -2.69 1.82 5.04
N ALA A 104 -2.18 3.02 4.72
CA ALA A 104 -3.03 4.17 4.41
C ALA A 104 -3.98 3.89 3.24
N GLN A 105 -3.49 3.27 2.16
CA GLN A 105 -4.32 2.89 1.01
C GLN A 105 -5.42 1.89 1.40
N VAL A 106 -5.06 0.84 2.15
CA VAL A 106 -6.01 -0.18 2.61
C VAL A 106 -7.06 0.44 3.54
N PHE A 107 -6.65 1.28 4.49
CA PHE A 107 -7.58 1.96 5.41
C PHE A 107 -8.51 2.93 4.69
N ALA A 108 -8.00 3.73 3.76
CA ALA A 108 -8.83 4.64 2.96
C ALA A 108 -9.91 3.87 2.20
N LEU A 109 -9.55 2.77 1.56
CA LEU A 109 -10.50 1.91 0.85
C LEU A 109 -11.53 1.28 1.80
N MET A 110 -11.08 0.70 2.92
CA MET A 110 -11.98 0.06 3.89
C MET A 110 -12.95 1.06 4.52
N THR A 111 -12.50 2.29 4.78
CA THR A 111 -13.36 3.37 5.30
C THR A 111 -14.39 3.79 4.27
N ALA A 112 -13.99 3.94 3.01
CA ALA A 112 -14.88 4.37 1.92
C ALA A 112 -15.98 3.34 1.61
N VAL A 113 -15.64 2.05 1.67
CA VAL A 113 -16.56 0.97 1.27
C VAL A 113 -17.40 0.46 2.44
N GLY A 114 -17.03 0.83 3.69
CA GLY A 114 -17.64 0.21 4.88
C GLY A 114 -17.27 -1.28 4.95
N SER A 115 -17.33 -1.92 6.09
CA SER A 115 -16.84 -3.28 6.38
C SER A 115 -17.36 -4.42 5.47
N MET A 116 -17.24 -4.28 4.16
CA MET A 116 -17.50 -5.36 3.21
C MET A 116 -16.25 -6.25 3.06
N GLY A 117 -16.15 -7.20 3.97
CA GLY A 117 -15.16 -8.27 3.91
C GLY A 117 -13.81 -7.89 4.56
N ARG A 118 -13.48 -8.57 5.65
CA ARG A 118 -12.11 -8.59 6.19
C ARG A 118 -11.20 -9.22 5.14
N PRO A 119 -10.10 -8.57 4.75
CA PRO A 119 -9.04 -9.30 4.06
C PRO A 119 -8.68 -10.53 4.91
N HIS A 120 -8.36 -11.65 4.28
CA HIS A 120 -7.83 -12.83 4.97
C HIS A 120 -6.45 -12.46 5.57
N THR A 121 -6.46 -11.95 6.82
CA THR A 121 -5.35 -11.18 7.39
C THR A 121 -4.25 -12.03 7.99
N HIS A 122 -4.51 -13.32 8.31
CA HIS A 122 -3.55 -14.12 9.07
C HIS A 122 -2.36 -14.57 8.20
N ASP A 123 -2.61 -15.11 7.02
CA ASP A 123 -1.56 -15.60 6.13
C ASP A 123 -0.72 -14.44 5.57
N VAL A 124 -1.39 -13.37 5.13
CA VAL A 124 -0.71 -12.15 4.62
C VAL A 124 0.17 -11.50 5.68
N ALA A 125 -0.26 -11.48 6.95
CA ALA A 125 0.53 -10.90 8.03
C ALA A 125 1.78 -11.72 8.35
N HIS A 126 1.71 -13.04 8.27
CA HIS A 126 2.86 -13.93 8.47
C HIS A 126 3.86 -13.79 7.33
N GLU A 127 3.41 -13.90 6.10
CA GLU A 127 4.24 -13.73 4.89
C GLU A 127 4.97 -12.39 4.88
N LEU A 128 4.27 -11.31 5.24
CA LEU A 128 4.86 -9.99 5.36
C LEU A 128 5.97 -9.95 6.43
N THR A 129 5.76 -10.61 7.56
CA THR A 129 6.78 -10.69 8.62
C THR A 129 8.03 -11.41 8.14
N VAL A 130 7.88 -12.49 7.37
CA VAL A 130 9.01 -13.23 6.78
C VAL A 130 9.77 -12.36 5.78
N LEU A 131 9.08 -11.62 4.92
CA LEU A 131 9.73 -10.70 3.97
C LEU A 131 10.51 -9.59 4.68
N LEU A 132 9.93 -9.01 5.73
CA LEU A 132 10.61 -7.98 6.52
C LEU A 132 11.85 -8.55 7.22
N ALA A 133 11.78 -9.79 7.72
CA ALA A 133 12.92 -10.48 8.30
C ALA A 133 14.05 -10.70 7.29
N ASP A 134 13.71 -11.07 6.05
CA ASP A 134 14.68 -11.26 4.96
C ASP A 134 15.41 -9.95 4.60
N VAL A 135 14.68 -8.83 4.57
CA VAL A 135 15.29 -7.50 4.35
C VAL A 135 16.26 -7.12 5.47
N LEU A 136 16.03 -7.58 6.70
CA LEU A 136 16.87 -7.31 7.87
C LEU A 136 18.04 -8.32 8.02
N ALA A 137 18.04 -9.42 7.29
CA ALA A 137 19.01 -10.50 7.44
C ALA A 137 20.49 -10.07 7.37
N PRO A 138 20.91 -9.07 6.55
CA PRO A 138 22.31 -8.62 6.54
C PRO A 138 22.81 -8.06 7.88
N ASP A 139 21.92 -7.55 8.74
CA ASP A 139 22.27 -6.89 10.00
C ASP A 139 21.91 -7.70 11.26
N LEU A 140 21.82 -9.02 11.16
CA LEU A 140 21.44 -9.91 12.27
C LEU A 140 22.20 -9.63 13.57
N LEU A 141 23.50 -9.34 13.49
CA LEU A 141 24.34 -9.08 14.64
C LEU A 141 24.07 -7.71 15.32
N ARG A 142 23.38 -6.82 14.64
CA ARG A 142 22.98 -5.49 15.16
C ARG A 142 21.60 -5.51 15.81
N LEU A 143 20.80 -6.55 15.54
CA LEU A 143 19.45 -6.66 16.06
C LEU A 143 19.44 -7.13 17.52
N THR A 144 18.72 -6.46 18.38
CA THR A 144 18.54 -6.85 19.80
C THR A 144 17.58 -8.04 19.96
N VAL A 145 16.74 -8.27 18.93
CA VAL A 145 15.82 -9.40 18.84
C VAL A 145 15.93 -10.01 17.44
N GLY A 146 15.51 -11.25 17.27
CA GLY A 146 15.59 -11.91 15.97
C GLY A 146 14.87 -11.15 14.84
N PRO A 147 15.25 -11.37 13.58
CA PRO A 147 14.77 -10.60 12.43
C PRO A 147 13.26 -10.66 12.25
N GLU A 148 12.63 -11.81 12.50
CA GLU A 148 11.16 -11.95 12.45
C GLU A 148 10.47 -11.07 13.50
N ARG A 149 11.03 -11.02 14.73
CA ARG A 149 10.50 -10.16 15.78
C ARG A 149 10.71 -8.69 15.45
N SER A 150 11.85 -8.33 14.89
CA SER A 150 12.14 -6.97 14.42
C SER A 150 11.18 -6.56 13.31
N GLY A 151 10.96 -7.42 12.32
CA GLY A 151 9.97 -7.21 11.26
C GLY A 151 8.54 -7.04 11.82
N GLN A 152 8.17 -7.81 12.82
CA GLN A 152 6.89 -7.68 13.51
C GLN A 152 6.75 -6.31 14.18
N VAL A 153 7.79 -5.83 14.87
CA VAL A 153 7.81 -4.51 15.54
C VAL A 153 7.67 -3.39 14.52
N ILE A 154 8.47 -3.42 13.44
CA ILE A 154 8.40 -2.44 12.37
C ILE A 154 6.97 -2.37 11.79
N ARG A 155 6.39 -3.53 11.48
CA ARG A 155 5.04 -3.62 10.95
C ARG A 155 4.00 -3.06 11.92
N MET A 156 4.10 -3.37 13.21
CA MET A 156 3.16 -2.88 14.23
C MET A 156 3.23 -1.35 14.38
N ILE A 157 4.42 -0.78 14.43
CA ILE A 157 4.60 0.67 14.55
C ILE A 157 4.09 1.38 13.30
N ALA A 158 4.47 0.89 12.11
CA ALA A 158 3.99 1.45 10.84
C ALA A 158 2.46 1.37 10.72
N LEU A 159 1.85 0.25 11.14
CA LEU A 159 0.39 0.09 11.16
C LEU A 159 -0.26 1.10 12.09
N ALA A 160 0.19 1.19 13.34
CA ALA A 160 -0.36 2.11 14.33
C ALA A 160 -0.26 3.58 13.87
N ALA A 161 0.88 3.96 13.27
CA ALA A 161 1.09 5.31 12.75
C ALA A 161 0.30 5.62 11.45
N SER A 162 -0.32 4.61 10.83
CA SER A 162 -1.10 4.76 9.59
C SER A 162 -2.62 4.79 9.83
N VAL A 163 -3.08 4.45 11.02
CA VAL A 163 -4.50 4.42 11.34
C VAL A 163 -4.95 5.80 11.82
N PRO A 164 -5.88 6.46 11.10
CA PRO A 164 -6.41 7.75 11.55
C PRO A 164 -6.98 7.64 12.97
N HIS A 165 -6.70 8.64 13.80
CA HIS A 165 -7.22 8.77 15.17
C HIS A 165 -6.72 7.78 16.23
N ILE A 166 -5.79 6.87 15.91
CA ILE A 166 -5.14 6.08 16.97
C ILE A 166 -4.15 6.93 17.76
N THR A 167 -3.42 7.82 17.08
CA THR A 167 -2.48 8.75 17.72
C THR A 167 -3.18 10.09 17.99
N ALA A 168 -3.27 10.48 19.25
CA ALA A 168 -3.69 11.84 19.63
C ALA A 168 -2.44 12.73 19.57
N GLY A 169 -2.35 13.63 18.58
CA GLY A 169 -1.20 14.52 18.42
C GLY A 169 -0.81 14.69 16.95
N PRO A 170 0.30 15.38 16.67
CA PRO A 170 0.84 15.50 15.33
C PRO A 170 1.26 14.12 14.80
N ASP A 171 1.11 13.94 13.49
CA ASP A 171 1.52 12.71 12.83
C ASP A 171 3.05 12.58 12.85
N PHE A 172 3.53 11.36 13.10
CA PHE A 172 4.94 11.03 12.94
C PHE A 172 5.33 10.98 11.47
N ASP A 173 6.48 11.55 11.14
CA ASP A 173 7.08 11.32 9.83
C ASP A 173 7.88 9.97 9.77
N ASP A 174 8.39 9.63 8.59
CA ASP A 174 9.10 8.36 8.40
C ASP A 174 10.46 8.35 9.09
N ASP A 175 11.12 9.50 9.24
CA ASP A 175 12.40 9.63 9.93
C ASP A 175 12.24 9.49 11.45
N GLU A 176 11.21 10.11 12.01
CA GLU A 176 10.87 9.97 13.43
C GLU A 176 10.53 8.53 13.79
N LEU A 177 9.70 7.86 12.99
CA LEU A 177 9.36 6.44 13.19
C LEU A 177 10.59 5.54 13.07
N THR A 178 11.44 5.80 12.09
CA THR A 178 12.69 5.05 11.90
C THR A 178 13.61 5.20 13.12
N ALA A 179 13.79 6.42 13.61
CA ALA A 179 14.58 6.68 14.81
C ALA A 179 14.00 5.97 16.04
N LEU A 180 12.67 6.01 16.23
CA LEU A 180 11.98 5.32 17.33
C LEU A 180 12.14 3.80 17.24
N ILE A 181 12.10 3.23 16.05
CA ILE A 181 12.29 1.78 15.83
C ILE A 181 13.72 1.37 16.15
N LEU A 182 14.70 2.12 15.69
CA LEU A 182 16.11 1.76 15.81
C LEU A 182 16.70 2.07 17.19
N TYR A 183 16.28 3.19 17.78
CA TYR A 183 16.92 3.73 18.99
C TYR A 183 15.98 3.79 20.19
N GLY A 184 14.68 3.59 20.01
CA GLY A 184 13.67 3.68 21.06
C GLY A 184 13.46 5.12 21.55
N ILE A 185 12.78 5.25 22.70
CA ILE A 185 12.43 6.55 23.30
C ILE A 185 13.61 7.18 24.05
N ILE A 186 14.51 6.35 24.59
CA ILE A 186 15.59 6.82 25.48
C ILE A 186 16.80 7.30 24.65
N GLY A 187 16.93 6.88 23.39
CA GLY A 187 18.12 7.15 22.57
C GLY A 187 19.37 6.42 23.08
N PHE A 188 20.47 6.56 22.34
CA PHE A 188 21.76 6.10 22.85
C PHE A 188 22.24 7.03 23.98
N PRO A 189 22.71 6.51 25.11
CA PRO A 189 23.42 7.34 26.05
C PRO A 189 24.64 7.93 25.33
N THR A 190 24.67 9.24 25.19
CA THR A 190 25.85 9.96 24.68
C THR A 190 27.04 9.52 25.52
N PRO A 191 28.15 8.99 24.95
CA PRO A 191 29.30 8.61 25.75
C PRO A 191 29.78 9.82 26.56
N PRO A 192 30.14 9.65 27.83
CA PRO A 192 30.41 10.74 28.75
C PRO A 192 31.62 11.63 28.40
N ASN A 193 32.25 11.44 27.23
CA ASN A 193 33.44 12.16 26.76
C ASN A 193 33.36 12.47 25.25
N ALA A 194 32.32 13.11 24.77
CA ALA A 194 32.43 13.82 23.49
C ALA A 194 33.07 15.21 23.80
N PRO A 195 34.27 15.52 23.32
CA PRO A 195 34.86 16.85 23.51
C PRO A 195 34.00 17.87 22.77
N CYS A 196 33.69 18.99 23.42
CA CYS A 196 33.09 20.17 22.83
C CYS A 196 33.92 20.71 21.67
#